data_c513fa3f5ec3973c5b96963cbc981e1c
#
_entry.id   c513fa3f5ec3973c5b96963cbc981e1c
#
_cell.length_a   1.000
_cell.length_b   1.000
_cell.length_c   1.000
_cell.angle_alpha   90.00
_cell.angle_beta   90.00
_cell.angle_gamma   90.00
#
_symmetry.space_group_name_H-M   'P 1'
#
loop_
_entity.id
_entity.type
_entity.pdbx_description
1 polymer ?
#
loop_
_entity_poly.entity_id
_entity_poly.type
_entity_poly.pdbx_seq_one_letter_code
_entity_poly.pdbx_strand_id
1 'polypeptide(L)'
;TATQNFCITANGVHPDVEIVIAPITPARPGFDAVYQIVFKNKGNQTLSGNIIFNYNDEILDFVTATLNPDTQNVGLLNWSYQNLLPFENRSVYLTLNVNSTQETPPVTIGGQLSFDVFITTAIGDELPNDNLFSYNQTVVGSYDPNDITCIEGEVVPPSEISEYLHYIIN
;
A
#
# COMPACT_ATOMS: atom_id res chain seq x y z
N THR A 1 -29.20 -14.90 -40.37
CA THR A 1 -28.59 -14.69 -39.04
C THR A 1 -29.72 -14.33 -38.11
N ALA A 2 -30.00 -15.16 -37.09
CA ALA A 2 -31.00 -14.85 -36.08
C ALA A 2 -30.27 -14.22 -34.89
N THR A 3 -30.71 -13.05 -34.45
CA THR A 3 -30.24 -12.39 -33.22
C THR A 3 -31.18 -12.81 -32.11
N GLN A 4 -30.62 -13.40 -31.05
CA GLN A 4 -31.37 -13.75 -29.85
C GLN A 4 -30.89 -12.84 -28.71
N ASN A 5 -31.81 -12.11 -28.08
CA ASN A 5 -31.53 -11.26 -26.93
C ASN A 5 -31.82 -12.06 -25.66
N PHE A 6 -30.84 -12.17 -24.78
CA PHE A 6 -30.98 -12.76 -23.47
C PHE A 6 -30.99 -11.65 -22.43
N CYS A 7 -31.97 -11.68 -21.54
CA CYS A 7 -31.96 -10.87 -20.34
C CYS A 7 -31.45 -11.73 -19.17
N ILE A 8 -30.35 -11.33 -18.55
CA ILE A 8 -29.82 -11.99 -17.37
C ILE A 8 -30.17 -11.10 -16.19
N THR A 9 -30.96 -11.62 -15.25
CA THR A 9 -31.24 -10.96 -13.97
C THR A 9 -30.59 -11.77 -12.86
N ALA A 10 -30.03 -11.07 -11.87
CA ALA A 10 -29.51 -11.72 -10.67
C ALA A 10 -30.65 -12.41 -9.89
N ASN A 11 -30.40 -13.61 -9.42
CA ASN A 11 -31.34 -14.36 -8.59
C ASN A 11 -31.05 -14.08 -7.12
N GLY A 12 -31.74 -13.09 -6.55
CA GLY A 12 -31.61 -12.71 -5.16
C GLY A 12 -30.84 -11.41 -4.93
N VAL A 13 -30.64 -11.11 -3.66
CA VAL A 13 -29.91 -9.93 -3.16
C VAL A 13 -28.57 -10.41 -2.59
N HIS A 14 -27.49 -10.04 -3.22
CA HIS A 14 -26.14 -10.50 -2.93
C HIS A 14 -25.23 -9.28 -2.65
N PRO A 15 -25.23 -8.74 -1.43
CA PRO A 15 -24.29 -7.70 -1.04
C PRO A 15 -22.92 -8.33 -0.76
N ASP A 16 -21.86 -7.78 -1.33
CA ASP A 16 -20.50 -8.31 -1.16
C ASP A 16 -19.50 -7.20 -1.48
N VAL A 17 -18.63 -6.83 -0.54
CA VAL A 17 -17.55 -5.87 -0.74
C VAL A 17 -16.22 -6.53 -0.38
N GLU A 18 -15.18 -6.10 -1.05
CA GLU A 18 -13.80 -6.56 -0.84
C GLU A 18 -12.88 -5.35 -0.70
N ILE A 19 -11.87 -5.46 0.16
CA ILE A 19 -10.86 -4.43 0.33
C ILE A 19 -9.45 -5.02 0.37
N VAL A 20 -8.50 -4.30 -0.23
CA VAL A 20 -7.07 -4.61 -0.19
C VAL A 20 -6.25 -3.34 -0.06
N ILE A 21 -5.05 -3.44 0.52
CA ILE A 21 -4.03 -2.40 0.49
C ILE A 21 -2.76 -2.93 -0.17
N ALA A 22 -2.12 -2.08 -0.96
CA ALA A 22 -0.86 -2.39 -1.62
C ALA A 22 0.12 -1.21 -1.51
N PRO A 23 1.42 -1.45 -1.33
CA PRO A 23 2.44 -0.41 -1.39
C PRO A 23 2.65 0.02 -2.84
N ILE A 24 2.75 1.32 -3.06
CA ILE A 24 3.13 1.91 -4.35
C ILE A 24 4.62 2.23 -4.37
N THR A 25 5.16 2.64 -3.20
CA THR A 25 6.57 2.91 -3.03
C THR A 25 7.18 2.04 -1.92
N PRO A 26 8.48 1.74 -1.97
CA PRO A 26 9.15 1.11 -0.85
C PRO A 26 9.16 2.02 0.38
N ALA A 27 8.98 1.43 1.56
CA ALA A 27 9.13 2.13 2.83
C ALA A 27 10.61 2.23 3.20
N ARG A 28 11.06 3.44 3.55
CA ARG A 28 12.44 3.75 3.94
C ARG A 28 12.45 4.65 5.17
N PRO A 29 13.40 4.46 6.11
CA PRO A 29 13.48 5.31 7.29
C PRO A 29 13.65 6.79 6.94
N GLY A 30 12.79 7.66 7.49
CA GLY A 30 12.80 9.11 7.28
C GLY A 30 12.20 9.59 5.96
N PHE A 31 11.52 8.73 5.19
CA PHE A 31 10.91 9.09 3.91
C PHE A 31 9.43 8.76 3.86
N ASP A 32 8.75 9.44 2.95
CA ASP A 32 7.35 9.18 2.65
C ASP A 32 7.18 7.87 1.87
N ALA A 33 6.20 7.09 2.28
CA ALA A 33 5.77 5.88 1.59
C ALA A 33 4.31 6.03 1.14
N VAL A 34 4.04 5.65 -0.09
CA VAL A 34 2.71 5.76 -0.72
C VAL A 34 2.06 4.38 -0.77
N TYR A 35 0.80 4.33 -0.38
CA TYR A 35 -0.04 3.14 -0.40
C TYR A 35 -1.30 3.40 -1.19
N GLN A 36 -1.85 2.33 -1.76
CA GLN A 36 -3.15 2.36 -2.43
C GLN A 36 -4.10 1.39 -1.70
N ILE A 37 -5.21 1.90 -1.20
CA ILE A 37 -6.35 1.10 -0.75
C ILE A 37 -7.29 0.98 -1.94
N VAL A 38 -7.63 -0.26 -2.32
CA VAL A 38 -8.61 -0.56 -3.37
C VAL A 38 -9.77 -1.29 -2.73
N PHE A 39 -10.97 -0.85 -3.02
CA PHE A 39 -12.19 -1.52 -2.58
C PHE A 39 -13.16 -1.70 -3.73
N LYS A 40 -13.90 -2.80 -3.69
CA LYS A 40 -14.75 -3.25 -4.78
C LYS A 40 -16.07 -3.77 -4.24
N ASN A 41 -17.14 -3.47 -4.95
CA ASN A 41 -18.41 -4.14 -4.79
C ASN A 41 -18.43 -5.37 -5.72
N LYS A 42 -18.44 -6.57 -5.14
CA LYS A 42 -18.52 -7.85 -5.87
C LYS A 42 -19.97 -8.31 -6.03
N GLY A 43 -20.86 -7.69 -5.25
CA GLY A 43 -22.27 -8.00 -5.20
C GLY A 43 -23.11 -7.35 -6.31
N ASN A 44 -24.41 -7.56 -6.22
CA ASN A 44 -25.42 -7.08 -7.17
C ASN A 44 -26.28 -5.92 -6.62
N GLN A 45 -25.92 -5.38 -5.45
CA GLN A 45 -26.59 -4.24 -4.82
C GLN A 45 -25.70 -3.01 -4.82
N THR A 46 -26.27 -1.81 -4.91
CA THR A 46 -25.54 -0.58 -4.64
C THR A 46 -25.29 -0.46 -3.15
N LEU A 47 -24.02 -0.33 -2.76
CA LEU A 47 -23.60 -0.38 -1.37
C LEU A 47 -23.02 0.96 -0.88
N SER A 48 -23.17 1.19 0.42
CA SER A 48 -22.59 2.34 1.13
C SER A 48 -22.08 1.87 2.49
N GLY A 49 -21.04 2.47 3.00
CA GLY A 49 -20.44 2.07 4.27
C GLY A 49 -19.20 2.87 4.60
N ASN A 50 -18.28 2.25 5.35
CA ASN A 50 -17.06 2.88 5.81
C ASN A 50 -15.82 2.04 5.48
N ILE A 51 -14.70 2.73 5.32
CA ILE A 51 -13.36 2.16 5.24
C ILE A 51 -12.60 2.64 6.46
N ILE A 52 -12.00 1.70 7.19
CA ILE A 52 -11.19 1.95 8.37
C ILE A 52 -9.79 1.45 8.07
N PHE A 53 -8.79 2.29 8.26
CA PHE A 53 -7.39 1.96 8.10
C PHE A 53 -6.65 2.17 9.41
N ASN A 54 -6.02 1.11 9.90
CA ASN A 54 -5.21 1.13 11.12
C ASN A 54 -3.73 1.00 10.77
N TYR A 55 -2.92 1.79 11.43
CA TYR A 55 -1.46 1.80 11.32
C TYR A 55 -0.83 2.15 12.67
N ASN A 56 0.45 1.88 12.84
CA ASN A 56 1.17 2.27 14.05
C ASN A 56 1.64 3.72 13.97
N ASP A 57 0.91 4.62 14.61
CA ASP A 57 1.17 6.07 14.67
C ASP A 57 2.45 6.44 15.45
N GLU A 58 3.02 5.51 16.23
CA GLU A 58 4.31 5.76 16.89
C GLU A 58 5.49 5.81 15.92
N ILE A 59 5.35 5.13 14.77
CA ILE A 59 6.42 4.98 13.76
C ILE A 59 6.02 5.45 12.37
N LEU A 60 4.77 5.89 12.19
CA LEU A 60 4.20 6.33 10.91
C LEU A 60 3.33 7.56 11.15
N ASP A 61 3.61 8.64 10.44
CA ASP A 61 2.79 9.85 10.44
C ASP A 61 1.93 9.94 9.18
N PHE A 62 0.64 10.21 9.33
CA PHE A 62 -0.23 10.49 8.19
C PHE A 62 0.10 11.86 7.58
N VAL A 63 0.45 11.88 6.29
CA VAL A 63 0.80 13.10 5.54
C VAL A 63 -0.39 13.60 4.72
N THR A 64 -0.92 12.76 3.84
CA THR A 64 -2.02 13.13 2.94
C THR A 64 -2.72 11.92 2.33
N ALA A 65 -3.89 12.14 1.77
CA ALA A 65 -4.58 11.15 0.93
C ALA A 65 -5.30 11.85 -0.24
N THR A 66 -5.54 11.10 -1.33
CA THR A 66 -6.30 11.62 -2.50
C THR A 66 -7.75 11.94 -2.17
N LEU A 67 -8.30 11.26 -1.16
CA LEU A 67 -9.56 11.59 -0.53
C LEU A 67 -9.27 11.83 0.95
N ASN A 68 -9.59 13.03 1.45
CA ASN A 68 -9.39 13.32 2.87
C ASN A 68 -10.23 12.37 3.73
N PRO A 69 -9.66 11.80 4.81
CA PRO A 69 -10.46 11.01 5.74
C PRO A 69 -11.52 11.86 6.42
N ASP A 70 -12.70 11.29 6.63
CA ASP A 70 -13.78 11.93 7.40
C ASP A 70 -13.40 12.07 8.87
N THR A 71 -12.60 11.14 9.38
CA THR A 71 -12.07 11.13 10.74
C THR A 71 -10.62 10.67 10.73
N GLN A 72 -9.78 11.43 11.45
CA GLN A 72 -8.39 11.12 11.72
C GLN A 72 -8.18 11.06 13.23
N ASN A 73 -7.79 9.90 13.73
CA ASN A 73 -7.38 9.66 15.11
C ASN A 73 -5.96 9.07 15.12
N VAL A 74 -5.38 8.94 16.31
CA VAL A 74 -4.09 8.28 16.49
C VAL A 74 -4.13 6.86 15.92
N GLY A 75 -3.32 6.59 14.91
CA GLY A 75 -3.22 5.29 14.26
C GLY A 75 -4.47 4.82 13.52
N LEU A 76 -5.45 5.70 13.25
CA LEU A 76 -6.70 5.34 12.60
C LEU A 76 -7.20 6.42 11.66
N LEU A 77 -7.48 6.04 10.42
CA LEU A 77 -8.17 6.86 9.42
C LEU A 77 -9.48 6.20 9.04
N ASN A 78 -10.53 7.01 8.83
CA ASN A 78 -11.85 6.53 8.41
C ASN A 78 -12.36 7.35 7.23
N TRP A 79 -12.90 6.68 6.22
CA TRP A 79 -13.61 7.25 5.08
C TRP A 79 -14.99 6.63 4.95
N SER A 80 -16.00 7.42 4.69
CA SER A 80 -17.30 6.92 4.23
C SER A 80 -17.31 6.80 2.70
N TYR A 81 -17.90 5.74 2.20
CA TYR A 81 -18.20 5.61 0.78
C TYR A 81 -19.70 5.50 0.56
N GLN A 82 -20.18 6.06 -0.53
CA GLN A 82 -21.61 6.04 -0.88
C GLN A 82 -21.78 5.62 -2.32
N ASN A 83 -22.92 4.95 -2.57
CA ASN A 83 -23.36 4.56 -3.91
C ASN A 83 -22.28 3.83 -4.71
N LEU A 84 -21.60 2.86 -4.09
CA LEU A 84 -20.71 1.95 -4.79
C LEU A 84 -21.56 0.97 -5.60
N LEU A 85 -21.55 1.14 -6.93
CA LEU A 85 -22.38 0.36 -7.84
C LEU A 85 -21.94 -1.10 -7.92
N PRO A 86 -22.83 -2.03 -8.30
CA PRO A 86 -22.44 -3.40 -8.59
C PRO A 86 -21.22 -3.49 -9.50
N PHE A 87 -20.21 -4.28 -9.10
CA PHE A 87 -18.95 -4.51 -9.80
C PHE A 87 -18.03 -3.29 -9.93
N GLU A 88 -18.41 -2.14 -9.34
CA GLU A 88 -17.56 -0.95 -9.29
C GLU A 88 -16.39 -1.16 -8.33
N ASN A 89 -15.23 -0.63 -8.69
CA ASN A 89 -14.08 -0.47 -7.81
C ASN A 89 -13.71 1.00 -7.67
N ARG A 90 -13.19 1.36 -6.50
CA ARG A 90 -12.62 2.67 -6.20
C ARG A 90 -11.30 2.51 -5.47
N SER A 91 -10.51 3.56 -5.44
CA SER A 91 -9.26 3.56 -4.70
C SER A 91 -8.99 4.88 -4.00
N VAL A 92 -8.26 4.79 -2.88
CA VAL A 92 -7.70 5.92 -2.15
C VAL A 92 -6.18 5.71 -2.09
N TYR A 93 -5.42 6.71 -2.52
CA TYR A 93 -3.97 6.76 -2.29
C TYR A 93 -3.72 7.55 -1.02
N LEU A 94 -2.85 7.03 -0.17
CA LEU A 94 -2.43 7.71 1.05
C LEU A 94 -0.91 7.70 1.15
N THR A 95 -0.38 8.73 1.78
CA THR A 95 1.05 8.90 2.04
C THR A 95 1.26 8.92 3.54
N LEU A 96 2.16 8.05 4.01
CA LEU A 96 2.63 8.01 5.38
C LEU A 96 4.13 8.36 5.40
N ASN A 97 4.56 9.20 6.33
CA ASN A 97 5.98 9.38 6.63
C ASN A 97 6.44 8.27 7.58
N VAL A 98 7.57 7.65 7.27
CA VAL A 98 8.17 6.60 8.09
C VAL A 98 9.21 7.24 8.99
N ASN A 99 9.17 6.99 10.30
CA ASN A 99 10.17 7.50 11.23
C ASN A 99 11.59 7.19 10.75
N SER A 100 12.47 8.14 10.95
CA SER A 100 13.91 7.97 10.71
C SER A 100 14.56 7.12 11.79
N THR A 101 15.83 6.76 11.58
CA THR A 101 16.64 6.06 12.60
C THR A 101 17.00 6.90 13.81
N GLN A 102 16.71 8.22 13.79
CA GLN A 102 17.01 9.17 14.87
C GLN A 102 15.78 9.57 15.68
N GLU A 103 14.58 9.20 15.23
CA GLU A 103 13.33 9.45 15.92
C GLU A 103 13.06 8.39 16.99
N THR A 104 12.04 8.63 17.81
CA THR A 104 11.69 7.72 18.92
C THR A 104 10.20 7.38 18.87
N PRO A 105 9.83 6.10 18.61
CA PRO A 105 10.72 4.97 18.34
C PRO A 105 11.36 5.05 16.94
N PRO A 106 12.62 4.55 16.78
CA PRO A 106 13.29 4.57 15.49
C PRO A 106 12.78 3.44 14.58
N VAL A 107 12.75 3.71 13.28
CA VAL A 107 12.54 2.67 12.26
C VAL A 107 13.87 2.36 11.58
N THR A 108 14.19 1.06 11.44
CA THR A 108 15.44 0.59 10.85
C THR A 108 15.18 -0.32 9.65
N ILE A 109 16.18 -0.47 8.79
CA ILE A 109 16.14 -1.42 7.66
C ILE A 109 15.87 -2.84 8.17
N GLY A 110 14.96 -3.56 7.52
CA GLY A 110 14.48 -4.89 7.93
C GLY A 110 13.31 -4.85 8.92
N GLY A 111 12.98 -3.68 9.48
CA GLY A 111 11.79 -3.48 10.30
C GLY A 111 10.50 -3.79 9.53
N GLN A 112 9.43 -4.10 10.26
CA GLN A 112 8.12 -4.41 9.69
C GLN A 112 7.12 -3.31 10.02
N LEU A 113 6.43 -2.83 8.99
CA LEU A 113 5.29 -1.93 9.11
C LEU A 113 4.02 -2.76 8.88
N SER A 114 3.10 -2.74 9.85
CA SER A 114 1.86 -3.51 9.80
C SER A 114 0.67 -2.60 9.59
N PHE A 115 -0.23 -3.02 8.71
CA PHE A 115 -1.42 -2.29 8.33
C PHE A 115 -2.62 -3.23 8.34
N ASP A 116 -3.75 -2.75 8.86
CA ASP A 116 -5.04 -3.42 8.75
C ASP A 116 -6.04 -2.48 8.10
N VAL A 117 -6.71 -2.95 7.07
CA VAL A 117 -7.77 -2.19 6.41
C VAL A 117 -9.07 -2.98 6.42
N PHE A 118 -10.14 -2.31 6.77
CA PHE A 118 -11.49 -2.87 6.88
C PHE A 118 -12.45 -2.11 6.00
N ILE A 119 -13.45 -2.83 5.46
CA ILE A 119 -14.61 -2.23 4.81
C ILE A 119 -15.88 -2.75 5.46
N THR A 120 -16.86 -1.87 5.63
CA THR A 120 -18.18 -2.24 6.16
C THR A 120 -19.27 -1.82 5.19
N THR A 121 -20.40 -2.51 5.22
CA THR A 121 -21.62 -2.13 4.51
C THR A 121 -22.78 -1.88 5.48
N ALA A 122 -23.76 -1.10 5.05
CA ALA A 122 -24.98 -0.86 5.82
C ALA A 122 -25.93 -2.08 5.86
N ILE A 123 -25.78 -3.02 4.95
CA ILE A 123 -26.50 -4.30 4.87
C ILE A 123 -25.52 -5.44 4.95
N GLY A 124 -25.99 -6.63 5.27
CA GLY A 124 -25.12 -7.81 5.42
C GLY A 124 -24.22 -8.04 4.21
N ASP A 125 -23.14 -8.77 4.43
CA ASP A 125 -22.13 -9.13 3.42
C ASP A 125 -22.08 -10.65 3.26
N GLU A 126 -22.02 -11.15 2.02
CA GLU A 126 -22.02 -12.59 1.76
C GLU A 126 -20.68 -13.27 2.07
N LEU A 127 -19.57 -12.51 1.94
CA LEU A 127 -18.24 -13.03 2.18
C LEU A 127 -17.42 -12.14 3.14
N PRO A 128 -17.83 -12.03 4.43
CA PRO A 128 -17.22 -11.07 5.37
C PRO A 128 -15.70 -11.24 5.59
N ASN A 129 -15.11 -12.35 5.15
CA ASN A 129 -13.68 -12.63 5.34
C ASN A 129 -12.78 -11.77 4.45
N ASP A 130 -13.26 -11.25 3.32
CA ASP A 130 -12.53 -10.36 2.43
C ASP A 130 -12.80 -8.87 2.68
N ASN A 131 -13.58 -8.58 3.72
CA ASN A 131 -13.81 -7.25 4.26
C ASN A 131 -12.65 -6.75 5.14
N LEU A 132 -11.68 -7.60 5.44
CA LEU A 132 -10.45 -7.30 6.17
C LEU A 132 -9.24 -7.72 5.35
N PHE A 133 -8.27 -6.83 5.26
CA PHE A 133 -6.97 -7.16 4.69
C PHE A 133 -5.85 -6.64 5.59
N SER A 134 -4.96 -7.56 6.03
CA SER A 134 -3.76 -7.25 6.80
C SER A 134 -2.54 -7.32 5.89
N TYR A 135 -1.68 -6.31 5.96
CA TYR A 135 -0.48 -6.21 5.15
C TYR A 135 0.74 -5.85 6.00
N ASN A 136 1.84 -6.53 5.76
CA ASN A 136 3.13 -6.22 6.38
C ASN A 136 4.15 -5.84 5.30
N GLN A 137 4.76 -4.67 5.46
CA GLN A 137 5.82 -4.19 4.58
C GLN A 137 7.17 -4.19 5.29
N THR A 138 8.17 -4.79 4.66
CA THR A 138 9.55 -4.70 5.14
C THR A 138 10.15 -3.36 4.74
N VAL A 139 10.76 -2.68 5.70
CA VAL A 139 11.50 -1.43 5.49
C VAL A 139 12.82 -1.73 4.79
N VAL A 140 13.10 -1.02 3.70
CA VAL A 140 14.30 -1.19 2.90
C VAL A 140 15.24 0.01 3.04
N GLY A 141 16.52 -0.19 2.71
CA GLY A 141 17.51 0.89 2.62
C GLY A 141 17.29 1.78 1.39
N SER A 142 17.98 2.91 1.35
CA SER A 142 18.11 3.66 0.12
C SER A 142 18.78 2.77 -0.93
N TYR A 143 18.28 2.80 -2.14
CA TYR A 143 19.07 2.32 -3.26
C TYR A 143 20.30 3.23 -3.33
N ASP A 144 21.48 2.64 -3.09
CA ASP A 144 22.74 3.38 -3.31
C ASP A 144 23.02 3.35 -4.82
N PRO A 145 22.82 4.45 -5.54
CA PRO A 145 23.12 4.49 -6.96
C PRO A 145 24.63 4.60 -7.23
N ASN A 146 25.43 4.73 -6.16
CA ASN A 146 26.88 4.89 -6.26
C ASN A 146 27.57 3.55 -5.98
N ASP A 147 27.31 2.54 -6.78
CA ASP A 147 28.17 1.36 -6.81
C ASP A 147 29.45 1.70 -7.56
N ILE A 148 30.56 1.69 -6.83
CA ILE A 148 31.90 1.91 -7.40
C ILE A 148 32.59 0.57 -7.47
N THR A 149 32.77 0.07 -8.67
CA THR A 149 33.52 -1.17 -8.92
C THR A 149 34.86 -0.85 -9.53
N CYS A 150 35.96 -1.30 -8.89
CA CYS A 150 37.29 -1.25 -9.47
C CYS A 150 37.44 -2.35 -10.52
N ILE A 151 37.78 -2.02 -11.74
CA ILE A 151 37.91 -2.98 -12.86
C ILE A 151 39.04 -3.96 -12.61
N GLU A 152 40.11 -3.52 -11.95
CA GLU A 152 41.31 -4.31 -11.61
C GLU A 152 41.03 -5.30 -10.43
N GLY A 153 39.87 -5.19 -9.76
CA GLY A 153 39.45 -6.03 -8.65
C GLY A 153 39.77 -5.47 -7.26
N GLU A 154 39.51 -6.26 -6.22
CA GLU A 154 39.71 -5.84 -4.81
C GLU A 154 41.20 -5.78 -4.40
N VAL A 155 42.06 -6.49 -5.11
CA VAL A 155 43.49 -6.57 -4.81
C VAL A 155 44.28 -6.35 -6.09
N VAL A 156 45.09 -5.28 -6.11
CA VAL A 156 45.96 -4.94 -7.24
C VAL A 156 47.34 -5.58 -7.03
N PRO A 157 47.84 -6.35 -8.00
CA PRO A 157 49.14 -6.98 -7.88
C PRO A 157 50.29 -5.92 -7.89
N PRO A 158 51.42 -6.19 -7.24
CA PRO A 158 52.56 -5.23 -7.15
C PRO A 158 53.08 -4.72 -8.50
N SER A 159 52.83 -5.45 -9.58
CA SER A 159 53.21 -5.07 -10.94
C SER A 159 52.43 -3.89 -11.49
N GLU A 160 51.28 -3.58 -10.91
CA GLU A 160 50.37 -2.53 -11.37
C GLU A 160 50.34 -1.28 -10.46
N ILE A 161 51.22 -1.23 -9.44
CA ILE A 161 51.29 -0.11 -8.48
C ILE A 161 51.53 1.25 -9.15
N SER A 162 52.12 1.28 -10.33
CA SER A 162 52.37 2.51 -11.11
C SER A 162 51.34 2.81 -12.19
N GLU A 163 50.33 1.96 -12.35
CA GLU A 163 49.27 2.13 -13.34
C GLU A 163 48.06 2.85 -12.73
N TYR A 164 47.18 3.38 -13.58
CA TYR A 164 45.91 3.97 -13.14
C TYR A 164 44.88 2.90 -12.86
N LEU A 165 44.14 3.07 -11.75
CA LEU A 165 43.00 2.24 -11.45
C LEU A 165 41.75 2.79 -12.15
N HIS A 166 40.96 1.90 -12.73
CA HIS A 166 39.72 2.25 -13.42
C HIS A 166 38.51 1.88 -12.60
N TYR A 167 37.58 2.80 -12.45
CA TYR A 167 36.38 2.63 -11.71
C TYR A 167 35.15 2.77 -12.62
N ILE A 168 34.20 1.86 -12.46
CA ILE A 168 32.87 2.01 -12.98
C ILE A 168 32.00 2.59 -11.84
N ILE A 169 31.37 3.73 -12.12
CA ILE A 169 30.42 4.39 -11.22
C ILE A 169 29.05 4.24 -11.90
N ASN A 170 28.12 3.53 -11.26
CA ASN A 170 26.75 3.33 -11.75
C ASN A 170 25.78 4.28 -11.05
#